data_298a9871f93d79e64deb140bc530bd23
#
_entry.id   298a9871f93d79e64deb140bc530bd23
#
_cell.length_a   1.000
_cell.length_b   1.000
_cell.length_c   1.000
_cell.angle_alpha   90.00
_cell.angle_beta   90.00
_cell.angle_gamma   90.00
#
_symmetry.space_group_name_H-M   'P 1'
#
loop_
_entity.id
_entity.type
_entity.pdbx_description
1 polymer ?
#
loop_
_entity_poly.entity_id
_entity_poly.type
_entity_poly.pdbx_seq_one_letter_code
_entity_poly.pdbx_strand_id
1 'polypeptide(L)'
;HGGCATRPGMVATSILQRDLNLECVNIGISGEGKMDFCMARAMAQIPDVAAFIIDPIPNCTKDMCDSLTYEFVNILRKARPDVPVVMVEGPMYSYAKYSAFYGKYLPQKNFEFHKNYLKLRAENPKNLYYVDCENLSGPDNEGTVDGIHFTDIGFYFYAQKLKPYLKAILDGKPVPYQEKVNKPYPEIK
;
A
#
# COMPACT_ATOMS: atom_id res chain seq x y z
N HIS A 1 4.30 9.52 -3.98
CA HIS A 1 4.64 9.66 -2.57
C HIS A 1 5.81 10.62 -2.35
N GLY A 2 5.56 11.71 -1.69
CA GLY A 2 6.56 12.70 -1.34
C GLY A 2 6.20 13.40 -0.03
N GLY A 3 4.91 13.48 0.28
CA GLY A 3 4.37 14.04 1.52
C GLY A 3 5.06 15.31 1.94
N CYS A 4 5.46 15.35 3.20
CA CYS A 4 6.22 16.43 3.82
C CYS A 4 7.65 15.99 4.20
N ALA A 5 8.28 15.17 3.36
CA ALA A 5 9.69 14.85 3.51
C ALA A 5 10.56 16.10 3.37
N THR A 6 11.57 16.25 4.23
CA THR A 6 12.49 17.41 4.19
C THR A 6 13.37 17.42 2.94
N ARG A 7 13.57 16.27 2.32
CA ARG A 7 14.34 16.09 1.07
C ARG A 7 13.94 14.80 0.36
N PRO A 8 14.16 14.69 -0.96
CA PRO A 8 13.77 13.52 -1.76
C PRO A 8 14.32 12.18 -1.21
N GLY A 9 15.50 12.17 -0.62
CA GLY A 9 16.11 10.97 -0.05
C GLY A 9 15.43 10.44 1.22
N MET A 10 14.46 11.15 1.79
CA MET A 10 13.72 10.76 2.99
C MET A 10 12.34 10.19 2.69
N VAL A 11 11.89 10.16 1.44
CA VAL A 11 10.65 9.42 1.10
C VAL A 11 10.86 7.91 1.18
N ALA A 12 9.79 7.17 1.45
CA ALA A 12 9.86 5.73 1.68
C ALA A 12 10.50 4.96 0.51
N THR A 13 10.21 5.33 -0.73
CA THR A 13 10.82 4.71 -1.92
C THR A 13 12.34 4.88 -1.94
N SER A 14 12.85 6.06 -1.61
CA SER A 14 14.29 6.30 -1.54
C SER A 14 14.97 5.57 -0.37
N ILE A 15 14.27 5.40 0.76
CA ILE A 15 14.77 4.61 1.89
C ILE A 15 14.83 3.13 1.50
N LEU A 16 13.76 2.58 0.93
CA LEU A 16 13.70 1.19 0.47
C LEU A 16 14.75 0.92 -0.62
N GLN A 17 14.94 1.86 -1.56
CA GLN A 17 15.97 1.75 -2.59
C GLN A 17 17.37 1.55 -1.98
N ARG A 18 17.74 2.36 -0.99
CA ARG A 18 19.03 2.22 -0.29
C ARG A 18 19.14 0.93 0.51
N ASP A 19 18.06 0.58 1.22
CA ASP A 19 18.02 -0.56 2.13
C ASP A 19 18.03 -1.91 1.41
N LEU A 20 17.43 -1.97 0.21
CA LEU A 20 17.30 -3.19 -0.60
C LEU A 20 18.31 -3.23 -1.75
N ASN A 21 19.03 -2.13 -2.00
CA ASN A 21 19.92 -1.95 -3.15
C ASN A 21 19.22 -2.24 -4.50
N LEU A 22 18.00 -1.70 -4.65
CA LEU A 22 17.16 -1.84 -5.85
C LEU A 22 16.56 -0.50 -6.24
N GLU A 23 16.44 -0.24 -7.52
CA GLU A 23 15.73 0.95 -8.00
C GLU A 23 14.25 0.90 -7.59
N CYS A 24 13.74 2.00 -7.07
CA CYS A 24 12.33 2.19 -6.75
C CYS A 24 11.74 3.30 -7.62
N VAL A 25 10.89 2.94 -8.56
CA VAL A 25 10.17 3.91 -9.40
C VAL A 25 8.97 4.42 -8.60
N ASN A 26 9.02 5.69 -8.20
CA ASN A 26 7.94 6.35 -7.47
C ASN A 26 6.99 7.04 -8.46
N ILE A 27 5.78 6.50 -8.59
CA ILE A 27 4.71 7.03 -9.45
C ILE A 27 3.57 7.66 -8.65
N GLY A 28 3.85 8.13 -7.45
CA GLY A 28 2.89 8.87 -6.64
C GLY A 28 2.55 10.22 -7.26
N ILE A 29 1.26 10.50 -7.44
CA ILE A 29 0.72 11.77 -7.94
C ILE A 29 -0.12 12.39 -6.84
N SER A 30 0.25 13.61 -6.42
CA SER A 30 -0.40 14.31 -5.30
C SER A 30 -1.91 14.48 -5.53
N GLY A 31 -2.71 13.87 -4.65
CA GLY A 31 -4.17 13.90 -4.72
C GLY A 31 -4.81 13.07 -5.85
N GLU A 32 -4.03 12.61 -6.85
CA GLU A 32 -4.55 12.00 -8.08
C GLU A 32 -4.12 10.53 -8.31
N GLY A 33 -3.38 9.93 -7.40
CA GLY A 33 -3.08 8.48 -7.43
C GLY A 33 -4.31 7.65 -7.04
N LYS A 34 -5.31 7.53 -7.93
CA LYS A 34 -6.66 7.01 -7.66
C LYS A 34 -6.98 5.70 -8.37
N MET A 35 -5.99 4.92 -8.71
CA MET A 35 -6.16 3.64 -9.43
C MET A 35 -6.73 3.77 -10.85
N ASP A 36 -6.32 4.78 -11.60
CA ASP A 36 -6.65 4.89 -13.01
C ASP A 36 -6.10 3.71 -13.80
N PHE A 37 -6.93 3.04 -14.59
CA PHE A 37 -6.54 1.83 -15.33
C PHE A 37 -5.47 2.09 -16.40
N CYS A 38 -5.35 3.32 -16.90
CA CYS A 38 -4.26 3.70 -17.79
C CYS A 38 -2.91 3.67 -17.05
N MET A 39 -2.90 4.03 -15.76
CA MET A 39 -1.69 3.94 -14.91
C MET A 39 -1.29 2.48 -14.69
N ALA A 40 -2.24 1.58 -14.38
CA ALA A 40 -1.93 0.15 -14.27
C ALA A 40 -1.31 -0.41 -15.57
N ARG A 41 -1.85 -0.02 -16.73
CA ARG A 41 -1.29 -0.42 -18.03
C ARG A 41 0.10 0.15 -18.28
N ALA A 42 0.36 1.40 -17.87
CA ALA A 42 1.70 2.00 -17.97
C ALA A 42 2.71 1.32 -17.03
N MET A 43 2.32 1.04 -15.78
CA MET A 43 3.13 0.29 -14.82
C MET A 43 3.53 -1.09 -15.36
N ALA A 44 2.59 -1.79 -16.00
CA ALA A 44 2.83 -3.11 -16.57
C ALA A 44 3.87 -3.12 -17.69
N GLN A 45 4.17 -1.96 -18.32
CA GLN A 45 5.16 -1.81 -19.38
C GLN A 45 6.59 -1.53 -18.87
N ILE A 46 6.74 -1.22 -17.56
CA ILE A 46 8.07 -1.00 -16.99
C ILE A 46 8.86 -2.32 -17.07
N PRO A 47 10.07 -2.32 -17.68
CA PRO A 47 10.88 -3.52 -17.78
C PRO A 47 11.43 -3.95 -16.43
N ASP A 48 11.75 -5.23 -16.27
CA ASP A 48 12.48 -5.82 -15.15
C ASP A 48 11.91 -5.52 -13.75
N VAL A 49 10.58 -5.34 -13.66
CA VAL A 49 9.90 -5.07 -12.38
C VAL A 49 10.02 -6.27 -11.46
N ALA A 50 10.58 -6.07 -10.27
CA ALA A 50 10.71 -7.07 -9.22
C ALA A 50 9.43 -7.23 -8.38
N ALA A 51 8.69 -6.14 -8.15
CA ALA A 51 7.39 -6.15 -7.48
C ALA A 51 6.61 -4.86 -7.76
N PHE A 52 5.28 -4.93 -7.78
CA PHE A 52 4.39 -3.77 -7.75
C PHE A 52 3.93 -3.53 -6.32
N ILE A 53 4.03 -2.27 -5.84
CA ILE A 53 3.51 -1.84 -4.54
C ILE A 53 2.33 -0.90 -4.81
N ILE A 54 1.16 -1.24 -4.27
CA ILE A 54 -0.10 -0.56 -4.55
C ILE A 54 -0.66 0.00 -3.23
N ASP A 55 -0.59 1.32 -3.04
CA ASP A 55 -1.04 2.03 -1.84
C ASP A 55 -1.87 3.29 -2.13
N PRO A 56 -2.95 3.20 -2.89
CA PRO A 56 -3.72 4.34 -3.39
C PRO A 56 -4.69 4.92 -2.36
N ILE A 57 -4.97 4.21 -1.28
CA ILE A 57 -6.09 4.46 -0.37
C ILE A 57 -6.17 5.90 0.17
N PRO A 58 -5.06 6.60 0.50
CA PRO A 58 -5.15 7.99 0.95
C PRO A 58 -5.90 8.91 -0.03
N ASN A 59 -5.72 8.70 -1.34
CA ASN A 59 -6.35 9.51 -2.39
C ASN A 59 -7.72 8.99 -2.84
N CYS A 60 -8.09 7.76 -2.48
CA CYS A 60 -9.33 7.13 -2.91
C CYS A 60 -10.47 7.38 -1.93
N THR A 61 -11.68 7.46 -2.44
CA THR A 61 -12.90 7.32 -1.63
C THR A 61 -13.14 5.85 -1.30
N LYS A 62 -14.07 5.57 -0.37
CA LYS A 62 -14.54 4.20 -0.08
C LYS A 62 -15.05 3.51 -1.35
N ASP A 63 -15.87 4.21 -2.14
CA ASP A 63 -16.46 3.66 -3.36
C ASP A 63 -15.40 3.38 -4.45
N MET A 64 -14.33 4.19 -4.52
CA MET A 64 -13.18 3.90 -5.38
C MET A 64 -12.43 2.65 -4.91
N CYS A 65 -12.22 2.50 -3.60
CA CYS A 65 -11.59 1.30 -3.05
C CYS A 65 -12.43 0.04 -3.34
N ASP A 66 -13.75 0.13 -3.34
CA ASP A 66 -14.64 -0.98 -3.69
C ASP A 66 -14.60 -1.28 -5.19
N SER A 67 -14.79 -0.26 -6.04
CA SER A 67 -15.07 -0.45 -7.48
C SER A 67 -13.81 -0.57 -8.36
N LEU A 68 -12.69 0.07 -8.00
CA LEU A 68 -11.51 0.15 -8.87
C LEU A 68 -10.42 -0.86 -8.52
N THR A 69 -10.30 -1.26 -7.25
CA THR A 69 -9.17 -2.07 -6.78
C THR A 69 -9.03 -3.40 -7.53
N TYR A 70 -10.12 -4.12 -7.70
CA TYR A 70 -10.08 -5.43 -8.34
C TYR A 70 -9.51 -5.36 -9.76
N GLU A 71 -10.07 -4.48 -10.59
CA GLU A 71 -9.63 -4.39 -11.99
C GLU A 71 -8.23 -3.77 -12.13
N PHE A 72 -7.89 -2.77 -11.31
CA PHE A 72 -6.55 -2.19 -11.31
C PHE A 72 -5.47 -3.24 -11.06
N VAL A 73 -5.63 -4.04 -10.01
CA VAL A 73 -4.68 -5.12 -9.65
C VAL A 73 -4.70 -6.23 -10.70
N ASN A 74 -5.87 -6.56 -11.24
CA ASN A 74 -6.03 -7.61 -12.23
C ASN A 74 -5.35 -7.27 -13.57
N ILE A 75 -5.36 -5.99 -13.99
CA ILE A 75 -4.58 -5.52 -15.16
C ILE A 75 -3.10 -5.84 -14.98
N LEU A 76 -2.51 -5.51 -13.82
CA LEU A 76 -1.10 -5.79 -13.52
C LEU A 76 -0.81 -7.30 -13.55
N ARG A 77 -1.65 -8.08 -12.87
CA ARG A 77 -1.47 -9.53 -12.74
C ARG A 77 -1.66 -10.29 -14.06
N LYS A 78 -2.56 -9.84 -14.93
CA LYS A 78 -2.72 -10.41 -16.27
C LYS A 78 -1.53 -10.09 -17.18
N ALA A 79 -1.04 -8.86 -17.11
CA ALA A 79 0.07 -8.42 -17.95
C ALA A 79 1.43 -9.00 -17.47
N ARG A 80 1.60 -9.18 -16.18
CA ARG A 80 2.85 -9.63 -15.55
C ARG A 80 2.56 -10.69 -14.46
N PRO A 81 2.16 -11.92 -14.85
CA PRO A 81 1.67 -12.94 -13.91
C PRO A 81 2.72 -13.46 -12.93
N ASP A 82 3.99 -13.32 -13.27
CA ASP A 82 5.11 -13.76 -12.42
C ASP A 82 5.62 -12.64 -11.49
N VAL A 83 5.18 -11.40 -11.67
CA VAL A 83 5.60 -10.27 -10.83
C VAL A 83 4.70 -10.18 -9.59
N PRO A 84 5.30 -10.18 -8.39
CA PRO A 84 4.54 -10.00 -7.15
C PRO A 84 3.81 -8.66 -7.10
N VAL A 85 2.57 -8.68 -6.59
CA VAL A 85 1.80 -7.49 -6.24
C VAL A 85 1.62 -7.42 -4.74
N VAL A 86 2.04 -6.33 -4.13
CA VAL A 86 1.92 -6.04 -2.70
C VAL A 86 0.90 -4.92 -2.53
N MET A 87 -0.26 -5.25 -1.99
CA MET A 87 -1.33 -4.30 -1.69
C MET A 87 -1.12 -3.77 -0.27
N VAL A 88 -1.12 -2.45 -0.10
CA VAL A 88 -0.84 -1.80 1.20
C VAL A 88 -2.04 -0.97 1.62
N GLU A 89 -2.50 -1.16 2.85
CA GLU A 89 -3.59 -0.37 3.44
C GLU A 89 -3.22 1.11 3.59
N GLY A 90 -4.25 1.95 3.61
CA GLY A 90 -4.09 3.36 3.98
C GLY A 90 -3.82 3.50 5.48
N PRO A 91 -2.89 4.39 5.88
CA PRO A 91 -2.61 4.64 7.29
C PRO A 91 -3.83 5.21 8.00
N MET A 92 -3.95 4.92 9.28
CA MET A 92 -4.89 5.61 10.16
C MET A 92 -4.36 7.01 10.46
N TYR A 93 -5.19 8.03 10.24
CA TYR A 93 -4.81 9.40 10.55
C TYR A 93 -4.71 9.61 12.06
N SER A 94 -3.71 10.35 12.54
CA SER A 94 -3.47 10.55 13.98
C SER A 94 -4.70 11.11 14.72
N TYR A 95 -5.47 11.98 14.06
CA TYR A 95 -6.69 12.57 14.62
C TYR A 95 -7.95 11.71 14.44
N ALA A 96 -7.88 10.56 13.75
CA ALA A 96 -9.06 9.72 13.50
C ALA A 96 -9.74 9.27 14.80
N LYS A 97 -8.96 9.02 15.85
CA LYS A 97 -9.48 8.67 17.19
C LYS A 97 -10.35 9.76 17.85
N TYR A 98 -10.23 11.01 17.41
CA TYR A 98 -11.00 12.15 17.90
C TYR A 98 -12.13 12.56 16.95
N SER A 99 -12.26 11.93 15.79
CA SER A 99 -13.26 12.25 14.78
C SER A 99 -14.20 11.07 14.55
N ALA A 100 -15.48 11.24 14.89
CA ALA A 100 -16.50 10.22 14.64
C ALA A 100 -16.60 9.86 13.15
N PHE A 101 -16.35 10.82 12.26
CA PHE A 101 -16.34 10.58 10.82
C PHE A 101 -15.11 9.77 10.39
N TYR A 102 -13.90 10.27 10.63
CA TYR A 102 -12.67 9.61 10.16
C TYR A 102 -12.40 8.28 10.89
N GLY A 103 -12.79 8.17 12.16
CA GLY A 103 -12.69 6.92 12.91
C GLY A 103 -13.47 5.76 12.30
N LYS A 104 -14.55 6.05 11.54
CA LYS A 104 -15.32 5.05 10.78
C LYS A 104 -14.92 4.99 9.31
N TYR A 105 -14.71 6.14 8.68
CA TYR A 105 -14.50 6.23 7.24
C TYR A 105 -13.18 5.60 6.78
N LEU A 106 -12.08 5.79 7.53
CA LEU A 106 -10.79 5.21 7.15
C LEU A 106 -10.79 3.67 7.21
N PRO A 107 -11.27 3.03 8.30
CA PRO A 107 -11.43 1.58 8.32
C PRO A 107 -12.31 1.04 7.18
N GLN A 108 -13.37 1.77 6.79
CA GLN A 108 -14.22 1.36 5.67
C GLN A 108 -13.47 1.35 4.33
N LYS A 109 -12.56 2.31 4.09
CA LYS A 109 -11.70 2.31 2.89
C LYS A 109 -10.81 1.07 2.87
N ASN A 110 -10.12 0.80 3.97
CA ASN A 110 -9.26 -0.38 4.13
C ASN A 110 -10.07 -1.68 3.98
N PHE A 111 -11.28 -1.74 4.56
CA PHE A 111 -12.18 -2.87 4.42
C PHE A 111 -12.51 -3.18 2.94
N GLU A 112 -12.91 -2.19 2.15
CA GLU A 112 -13.26 -2.41 0.74
C GLU A 112 -12.02 -2.82 -0.08
N PHE A 113 -10.88 -2.25 0.22
CA PHE A 113 -9.62 -2.62 -0.44
C PHE A 113 -9.21 -4.06 -0.10
N HIS A 114 -9.32 -4.45 1.17
CA HIS A 114 -9.04 -5.81 1.63
C HIS A 114 -10.05 -6.84 1.09
N LYS A 115 -11.33 -6.49 1.00
CA LYS A 115 -12.36 -7.33 0.37
C LYS A 115 -11.97 -7.70 -1.08
N ASN A 116 -11.49 -6.73 -1.84
CA ASN A 116 -11.00 -6.96 -3.20
C ASN A 116 -9.72 -7.81 -3.22
N TYR A 117 -8.81 -7.64 -2.26
CA TYR A 117 -7.67 -8.53 -2.10
C TYR A 117 -8.10 -9.98 -1.89
N LEU A 118 -9.02 -10.24 -0.97
CA LEU A 118 -9.52 -11.60 -0.70
C LEU A 118 -10.21 -12.22 -1.93
N LYS A 119 -10.95 -11.42 -2.71
CA LYS A 119 -11.55 -11.86 -3.96
C LYS A 119 -10.48 -12.28 -4.98
N LEU A 120 -9.49 -11.43 -5.23
CA LEU A 120 -8.36 -11.70 -6.13
C LEU A 120 -7.55 -12.94 -5.69
N ARG A 121 -7.36 -13.07 -4.37
CA ARG A 121 -6.65 -14.19 -3.78
C ARG A 121 -7.41 -15.51 -3.93
N ALA A 122 -8.73 -15.50 -3.79
CA ALA A 122 -9.57 -16.70 -3.97
C ALA A 122 -9.50 -17.24 -5.40
N GLU A 123 -9.37 -16.35 -6.38
CA GLU A 123 -9.21 -16.72 -7.79
C GLU A 123 -7.79 -17.24 -8.09
N ASN A 124 -6.77 -16.57 -7.59
CA ASN A 124 -5.37 -16.98 -7.74
C ASN A 124 -4.50 -16.38 -6.61
N PRO A 125 -4.05 -17.16 -5.63
CA PRO A 125 -3.23 -16.68 -4.51
C PRO A 125 -1.75 -16.41 -4.87
N LYS A 126 -1.29 -16.87 -6.05
CA LYS A 126 0.13 -16.75 -6.44
C LYS A 126 0.54 -15.28 -6.59
N ASN A 127 1.69 -14.92 -6.05
CA ASN A 127 2.30 -13.59 -6.20
C ASN A 127 1.39 -12.42 -5.78
N LEU A 128 0.51 -12.63 -4.79
CA LEU A 128 -0.37 -11.61 -4.26
C LEU A 128 -0.24 -11.54 -2.75
N TYR A 129 0.18 -10.39 -2.25
CA TYR A 129 0.49 -10.13 -0.84
C TYR A 129 -0.24 -8.90 -0.33
N TYR A 130 -0.42 -8.83 0.99
CA TYR A 130 -1.12 -7.74 1.64
C TYR A 130 -0.37 -7.24 2.86
N VAL A 131 -0.37 -5.93 3.08
CA VAL A 131 0.23 -5.26 4.24
C VAL A 131 -0.85 -4.44 4.94
N ASP A 132 -1.11 -4.75 6.20
CA ASP A 132 -2.07 -4.01 7.02
C ASP A 132 -1.55 -2.63 7.43
N CYS A 133 -2.46 -1.74 7.86
CA CYS A 133 -2.13 -0.37 8.27
C CYS A 133 -1.46 -0.25 9.64
N GLU A 134 -1.29 -1.35 10.37
CA GLU A 134 -0.72 -1.32 11.71
C GLU A 134 0.70 -0.74 11.69
N ASN A 135 0.92 0.33 12.45
CA ASN A 135 2.19 1.05 12.58
C ASN A 135 2.77 1.65 11.28
N LEU A 136 1.97 1.85 10.23
CA LEU A 136 2.45 2.49 8.98
C LEU A 136 2.98 3.90 9.20
N SER A 137 2.38 4.67 10.12
CA SER A 137 2.83 6.02 10.50
C SER A 137 3.61 6.07 11.82
N GLY A 138 4.06 4.92 12.29
CA GLY A 138 4.71 4.75 13.58
C GLY A 138 3.79 4.14 14.65
N PRO A 139 4.36 3.68 15.77
CA PRO A 139 3.60 2.97 16.81
C PRO A 139 2.60 3.87 17.56
N ASP A 140 2.82 5.17 17.52
CA ASP A 140 1.95 6.21 18.12
C ASP A 140 1.09 6.96 17.09
N ASN A 141 1.26 6.67 15.78
CA ASN A 141 0.67 7.38 14.64
C ASN A 141 1.08 8.85 14.52
N GLU A 142 2.21 9.26 15.10
CA GLU A 142 2.69 10.64 15.07
C GLU A 142 3.70 10.94 13.93
N GLY A 143 3.89 10.01 13.00
CA GLY A 143 4.78 10.15 11.84
C GLY A 143 4.26 11.08 10.73
N THR A 144 3.34 12.01 11.03
CA THR A 144 2.73 12.92 10.05
C THR A 144 2.84 14.38 10.49
N VAL A 145 2.80 15.33 9.53
CA VAL A 145 2.87 16.76 9.83
C VAL A 145 1.48 17.37 10.12
N ASP A 146 0.45 16.82 9.51
CA ASP A 146 -0.92 17.34 9.57
C ASP A 146 -1.96 16.25 9.90
N GLY A 147 -1.48 15.11 10.34
CA GLY A 147 -2.30 13.92 10.61
C GLY A 147 -2.52 13.02 9.39
N ILE A 148 -2.03 13.41 8.20
CA ILE A 148 -2.21 12.69 6.93
C ILE A 148 -0.87 12.46 6.23
N HIS A 149 -0.11 13.54 5.99
CA HIS A 149 1.10 13.51 5.18
C HIS A 149 2.33 13.16 6.03
N PHE A 150 3.06 12.15 5.61
CA PHE A 150 4.23 11.67 6.33
C PHE A 150 5.36 12.69 6.36
N THR A 151 5.98 12.82 7.54
CA THR A 151 7.28 13.43 7.76
C THR A 151 8.40 12.43 7.45
N ASP A 152 9.66 12.84 7.59
CA ASP A 152 10.82 11.93 7.45
C ASP A 152 10.69 10.68 8.32
N ILE A 153 10.27 10.84 9.59
CA ILE A 153 10.11 9.71 10.50
C ILE A 153 8.93 8.81 10.09
N GLY A 154 7.83 9.39 9.59
CA GLY A 154 6.70 8.63 9.06
C GLY A 154 7.08 7.79 7.84
N PHE A 155 7.81 8.37 6.89
CA PHE A 155 8.36 7.62 5.76
C PHE A 155 9.35 6.55 6.17
N TYR A 156 10.14 6.79 7.22
CA TYR A 156 11.02 5.77 7.77
C TYR A 156 10.20 4.59 8.34
N PHE A 157 9.18 4.83 9.15
CA PHE A 157 8.31 3.77 9.68
C PHE A 157 7.61 3.00 8.55
N TYR A 158 7.08 3.71 7.57
CA TYR A 158 6.46 3.08 6.39
C TYR A 158 7.45 2.17 5.66
N ALA A 159 8.67 2.65 5.40
CA ALA A 159 9.70 1.84 4.76
C ALA A 159 10.10 0.62 5.61
N GLN A 160 10.25 0.78 6.93
CA GLN A 160 10.57 -0.34 7.82
C GLN A 160 9.44 -1.37 7.90
N LYS A 161 8.17 -0.94 7.81
CA LYS A 161 7.03 -1.86 7.72
C LYS A 161 7.05 -2.69 6.45
N LEU A 162 7.34 -2.09 5.29
CA LEU A 162 7.36 -2.79 4.00
C LEU A 162 8.60 -3.65 3.78
N LYS A 163 9.73 -3.25 4.32
CA LYS A 163 11.03 -3.89 4.08
C LYS A 163 11.05 -5.41 4.29
N PRO A 164 10.52 -5.99 5.39
CA PRO A 164 10.53 -7.44 5.59
C PRO A 164 9.68 -8.19 4.56
N TYR A 165 8.59 -7.61 4.07
CA TYR A 165 7.77 -8.20 3.02
C TYR A 165 8.53 -8.24 1.70
N LEU A 166 9.07 -7.10 1.28
CA LEU A 166 9.82 -6.98 0.04
C LEU A 166 11.08 -7.84 0.06
N LYS A 167 11.81 -7.84 1.16
CA LYS A 167 12.99 -8.71 1.31
C LYS A 167 12.64 -10.19 1.18
N ALA A 168 11.55 -10.65 1.80
CA ALA A 168 11.11 -12.03 1.69
C ALA A 168 10.72 -12.39 0.24
N ILE A 169 10.00 -11.49 -0.46
CA ILE A 169 9.63 -11.66 -1.86
C ILE A 169 10.89 -11.78 -2.74
N LEU A 170 11.84 -10.87 -2.60
CA LEU A 170 13.08 -10.83 -3.37
C LEU A 170 13.97 -12.06 -3.11
N ASP A 171 14.00 -12.54 -1.87
CA ASP A 171 14.74 -13.74 -1.47
C ASP A 171 14.02 -15.06 -1.81
N GLY A 172 12.81 -15.01 -2.37
CA GLY A 172 11.97 -16.20 -2.63
C GLY A 172 11.55 -16.94 -1.35
N LYS A 173 11.46 -16.24 -0.23
CA LYS A 173 11.11 -16.76 1.10
C LYS A 173 9.63 -16.56 1.41
N PRO A 174 9.06 -17.31 2.38
CA PRO A 174 7.71 -17.04 2.88
C PRO A 174 7.57 -15.59 3.36
N VAL A 175 6.56 -14.90 2.84
CA VAL A 175 6.28 -13.49 3.20
C VAL A 175 5.63 -13.46 4.58
N PRO A 176 6.13 -12.63 5.52
CA PRO A 176 5.65 -12.61 6.90
C PRO A 176 4.21 -12.08 7.00
N TYR A 177 3.53 -12.39 8.10
CA TYR A 177 2.22 -11.87 8.52
C TYR A 177 1.04 -12.17 7.59
N GLN A 178 1.22 -12.98 6.52
CA GLN A 178 0.15 -13.25 5.55
C GLN A 178 -1.01 -14.04 6.17
N GLU A 179 -0.80 -14.86 7.19
CA GLU A 179 -1.86 -15.61 7.86
C GLU A 179 -2.91 -14.71 8.51
N LYS A 180 -2.51 -13.55 9.06
CA LYS A 180 -3.40 -12.57 9.67
C LYS A 180 -4.29 -11.91 8.61
N VAL A 181 -3.69 -11.42 7.54
CA VAL A 181 -4.39 -10.64 6.50
C VAL A 181 -5.18 -11.51 5.51
N ASN A 182 -4.98 -12.81 5.51
CA ASN A 182 -5.75 -13.75 4.70
C ASN A 182 -7.12 -14.10 5.33
N LYS A 183 -7.45 -13.55 6.49
CA LYS A 183 -8.75 -13.71 7.15
C LYS A 183 -9.66 -12.52 6.80
N PRO A 184 -10.97 -12.71 6.79
CA PRO A 184 -11.90 -11.59 6.64
C PRO A 184 -11.64 -10.48 7.68
N TYR A 185 -11.82 -9.26 7.25
CA TYR A 185 -11.77 -8.10 8.14
C TYR A 185 -12.86 -8.22 9.23
N PRO A 186 -12.59 -7.85 10.49
CA PRO A 186 -13.64 -7.78 11.48
C PRO A 186 -14.71 -6.77 11.04
N GLU A 187 -15.98 -7.07 11.34
CA GLU A 187 -17.08 -6.16 11.03
C GLU A 187 -16.83 -4.79 11.66
N ILE A 188 -16.92 -3.75 10.84
CA ILE A 188 -16.85 -2.36 11.28
C ILE A 188 -18.22 -1.99 11.83
N LYS A 189 -18.35 -1.94 13.14
CA LYS A 189 -19.59 -1.56 13.86
C LYS A 189 -19.83 -0.05 13.84
#